data_0d7e02cc355d4e66aeaff49923bca74b
#
_entry.id   0d7e02cc355d4e66aeaff49923bca74b
#
_cell.length_a   1.000
_cell.length_b   1.000
_cell.length_c   1.000
_cell.angle_alpha   90.00
_cell.angle_beta   90.00
_cell.angle_gamma   90.00
#
_symmetry.space_group_name_H-M   'P 1'
#
loop_
_entity.id
_entity.type
_entity.pdbx_description
1 polymer ?
#
loop_
_entity_poly.entity_id
_entity_poly.type
_entity_poly.pdbx_seq_one_letter_code
_entity_poly.pdbx_strand_id
1 'polypeptide(L)'
;MKKIPLRTCMGCNEKRPKKELVRIVKNKDGEIFIDRTGKADGRGAYICDKIECLDKVIKSKRLEKVLETQIPEEVYNNLRGVIIDK
;
A
#
# COMPACT_ATOMS: atom_id res chain seq x y z
N MET A 1 -24.12 3.48 -14.84
CA MET A 1 -23.62 3.51 -13.46
C MET A 1 -22.09 3.37 -13.44
N LYS A 2 -21.45 4.25 -12.71
CA LYS A 2 -19.99 4.17 -12.58
C LYS A 2 -19.63 3.09 -11.58
N LYS A 3 -18.78 2.17 -12.01
CA LYS A 3 -18.26 1.16 -11.10
C LYS A 3 -17.11 1.75 -10.30
N ILE A 4 -17.17 1.60 -9.00
CA ILE A 4 -16.07 2.01 -8.14
C ILE A 4 -14.98 0.94 -8.23
N PRO A 5 -13.73 1.31 -8.60
CA PRO A 5 -12.67 0.32 -8.66
C PRO A 5 -12.38 -0.25 -7.29
N LEU A 6 -12.34 -1.57 -7.22
CA LEU A 6 -11.98 -2.25 -5.98
C LEU A 6 -10.55 -2.77 -6.07
N ARG A 7 -9.85 -2.73 -4.96
CA ARG A 7 -8.49 -3.26 -4.85
C ARG A 7 -8.40 -4.14 -3.60
N THR A 8 -7.47 -5.04 -3.61
CA THR A 8 -7.29 -5.99 -2.52
C THR A 8 -6.25 -5.48 -1.52
N CYS A 9 -6.62 -5.44 -0.26
CA CYS A 9 -5.68 -5.12 0.81
C CYS A 9 -4.68 -6.26 0.99
N MET A 10 -3.41 -5.95 0.99
CA MET A 10 -2.36 -6.97 1.15
C MET A 10 -2.28 -7.49 2.60
N GLY A 11 -2.91 -6.83 3.54
CA GLY A 11 -2.93 -7.28 4.93
C GLY A 11 -4.07 -8.23 5.23
N CYS A 12 -5.30 -7.83 4.93
CA CYS A 12 -6.48 -8.63 5.27
C CYS A 12 -7.10 -9.36 4.09
N ASN A 13 -6.62 -9.13 2.88
CA ASN A 13 -7.14 -9.72 1.64
C ASN A 13 -8.57 -9.34 1.29
N GLU A 14 -9.12 -8.33 1.93
CA GLU A 14 -10.46 -7.86 1.59
C GLU A 14 -10.41 -6.88 0.43
N LYS A 15 -11.44 -6.90 -0.38
CA LYS A 15 -11.59 -5.94 -1.48
C LYS A 15 -12.31 -4.70 -0.96
N ARG A 16 -11.76 -3.53 -1.26
CA ARG A 16 -12.34 -2.26 -0.83
C ARG A 16 -12.18 -1.24 -1.95
N PRO A 17 -13.00 -0.18 -1.94
CA PRO A 17 -12.80 0.92 -2.89
C PRO A 17 -11.39 1.48 -2.76
N LYS A 18 -10.75 1.71 -3.88
CA LYS A 18 -9.37 2.17 -3.92
C LYS A 18 -9.13 3.43 -3.08
N LYS A 19 -10.11 4.33 -2.98
CA LYS A 19 -9.99 5.55 -2.18
C LYS A 19 -9.93 5.30 -0.68
N GLU A 20 -10.34 4.11 -0.23
CA GLU A 20 -10.27 3.73 1.19
C GLU A 20 -8.97 3.01 1.52
N LEU A 21 -8.09 2.86 0.54
CA LEU A 21 -6.83 2.14 0.70
C LEU A 21 -5.66 3.10 0.52
N VAL A 22 -4.53 2.71 1.09
CA VAL A 22 -3.27 3.40 0.87
C VAL A 22 -2.49 2.65 -0.20
N ARG A 23 -2.00 3.35 -1.20
CA ARG A 23 -1.25 2.75 -2.29
C ARG A 23 0.25 2.95 -2.09
N ILE A 24 0.99 1.88 -2.19
CA ILE A 24 2.46 1.91 -2.17
C ILE A 24 2.93 1.54 -3.57
N VAL A 25 3.85 2.33 -4.12
CA VAL A 25 4.31 2.16 -5.50
C VAL A 25 5.82 1.96 -5.54
N LYS A 26 6.24 1.04 -6.39
CA LYS A 26 7.63 0.91 -6.80
C LYS A 26 7.71 1.35 -8.25
N ASN A 27 8.44 2.44 -8.51
CA ASN A 27 8.59 2.93 -9.88
C ASN A 27 9.67 2.15 -10.64
N LYS A 28 9.86 2.47 -11.90
CA LYS A 28 10.83 1.76 -12.73
C LYS A 28 12.28 1.97 -12.30
N ASP A 29 12.54 3.01 -11.53
CA ASP A 29 13.88 3.28 -10.99
C ASP A 29 14.14 2.52 -9.69
N GLY A 30 13.16 1.75 -9.22
CA GLY A 30 13.28 0.99 -7.99
C GLY A 30 12.94 1.78 -6.74
N GLU A 31 12.48 2.99 -6.88
CA GLU A 31 12.09 3.80 -5.73
C GLU A 31 10.71 3.39 -5.21
N ILE A 32 10.57 3.37 -3.90
CA ILE A 32 9.32 2.99 -3.25
C ILE A 32 8.78 4.17 -2.48
N PHE A 33 7.51 4.48 -2.71
CA PHE A 33 6.90 5.62 -2.04
C PHE A 33 5.39 5.41 -1.90
N ILE A 34 4.78 6.23 -1.04
CA ILE A 34 3.35 6.21 -0.84
C ILE A 34 2.71 7.14 -1.86
N ASP A 35 1.83 6.59 -2.68
CA ASP A 35 1.14 7.36 -3.71
C ASP A 35 -0.27 7.70 -3.25
N ARG A 36 -0.48 8.93 -2.83
CA ARG A 36 -1.77 9.39 -2.33
C ARG A 36 -2.70 9.83 -3.44
N THR A 37 -2.18 10.06 -4.63
CA THR A 37 -2.98 10.50 -5.77
C THR A 37 -3.49 9.35 -6.63
N GLY A 38 -2.83 8.20 -6.54
CA GLY A 38 -3.14 7.06 -7.38
C GLY A 38 -2.70 7.20 -8.82
N LYS A 39 -1.88 8.19 -9.12
CA LYS A 39 -1.45 8.50 -10.50
C LYS A 39 -0.03 8.12 -10.82
N ALA A 40 0.76 7.73 -9.82
CA ALA A 40 2.17 7.38 -10.06
C ALA A 40 2.27 6.11 -10.88
N ASP A 41 3.17 6.11 -11.85
CA ASP A 41 3.45 4.94 -12.68
C ASP A 41 4.34 3.98 -11.92
N GLY A 42 4.07 2.68 -12.10
CA GLY A 42 4.86 1.65 -11.50
C GLY A 42 4.00 0.53 -10.94
N ARG A 43 4.65 -0.40 -10.26
CA ARG A 43 3.95 -1.50 -9.63
C ARG A 43 3.38 -1.03 -8.29
N GLY A 44 2.09 -1.22 -8.12
CA GLY A 44 1.40 -0.76 -6.91
C GLY A 44 0.83 -1.87 -6.08
N ALA A 45 0.74 -1.62 -4.78
CA ALA A 45 0.06 -2.51 -3.85
C ALA A 45 -0.77 -1.66 -2.91
N TYR A 46 -1.81 -2.25 -2.35
CA TYR A 46 -2.76 -1.53 -1.51
C TYR A 46 -2.88 -2.18 -0.15
N ILE A 47 -3.05 -1.36 0.87
CA ILE A 47 -3.41 -1.83 2.21
C ILE A 47 -4.52 -0.96 2.77
N CYS A 48 -5.31 -1.52 3.67
CA CYS A 48 -6.32 -0.75 4.38
C CYS A 48 -5.65 0.35 5.18
N ASP A 49 -6.38 1.42 5.36
CA ASP A 49 -5.97 2.54 6.16
C ASP A 49 -6.13 2.24 7.64
N LYS A 50 -5.48 1.15 8.08
CA LYS A 50 -5.55 0.64 9.46
C LYS A 50 -4.19 0.10 9.87
N ILE A 51 -3.80 0.40 11.10
CA ILE A 51 -2.54 -0.07 11.66
C ILE A 51 -2.47 -1.60 11.66
N GLU A 52 -3.59 -2.26 11.91
CA GLU A 52 -3.64 -3.73 11.94
C GLU A 52 -3.22 -4.33 10.60
N CYS A 53 -3.66 -3.74 9.49
CA CYS A 53 -3.27 -4.23 8.17
C CYS A 53 -1.81 -3.92 7.88
N LEU A 54 -1.32 -2.77 8.32
CA LEU A 54 0.09 -2.44 8.18
C LEU A 54 0.97 -3.44 8.94
N ASP A 55 0.61 -3.76 10.18
CA ASP A 55 1.37 -4.73 10.97
C ASP A 55 1.37 -6.10 10.30
N LYS A 56 0.25 -6.50 9.72
CA LYS A 56 0.17 -7.79 9.01
C LYS A 56 1.09 -7.83 7.80
N VAL A 57 1.16 -6.76 7.01
CA VAL A 57 2.03 -6.77 5.83
C VAL A 57 3.50 -6.71 6.22
N ILE A 58 3.83 -6.07 7.33
CA ILE A 58 5.20 -6.05 7.84
C ILE A 58 5.63 -7.45 8.27
N LYS A 59 4.77 -8.14 9.03
CA LYS A 59 5.07 -9.49 9.52
C LYS A 59 5.15 -10.51 8.39
N SER A 60 4.25 -10.44 7.44
CA SER A 60 4.18 -11.40 6.34
C SER A 60 5.12 -11.05 5.19
N LYS A 61 5.64 -9.83 5.18
CA LYS A 61 6.45 -9.29 4.09
C LYS A 61 5.74 -9.34 2.74
N ARG A 62 4.43 -9.24 2.78
CA ARG A 62 3.61 -9.32 1.56
C ARG A 62 3.90 -8.21 0.57
N LEU A 63 4.12 -6.97 1.07
CA LEU A 63 4.46 -5.86 0.19
C LEU A 63 5.78 -6.12 -0.53
N GLU A 64 6.76 -6.68 0.17
CA GLU A 64 8.04 -6.99 -0.44
C GLU A 64 7.90 -8.05 -1.52
N LYS A 65 7.03 -9.03 -1.29
CA LYS A 65 6.77 -10.07 -2.29
C LYS A 65 6.05 -9.52 -3.51
N VAL A 66 5.04 -8.70 -3.30
CA VAL A 66 4.24 -8.13 -4.39
C VAL A 66 5.06 -7.15 -5.23
N LEU A 67 5.85 -6.31 -4.58
CA LEU A 67 6.68 -5.32 -5.25
C LEU A 67 8.03 -5.87 -5.70
N GLU A 68 8.33 -7.12 -5.32
CA GLU A 68 9.55 -7.82 -5.70
C GLU A 68 10.82 -7.07 -5.31
N THR A 69 10.80 -6.47 -4.12
CA THR A 69 11.94 -5.72 -3.61
C THR A 69 11.82 -5.59 -2.10
N GLN A 70 12.96 -5.34 -1.46
CA GLN A 70 12.94 -5.04 -0.04
C GLN A 70 12.38 -3.63 0.16
N ILE A 71 11.56 -3.46 1.18
CA ILE A 71 10.99 -2.16 1.51
C ILE A 71 11.78 -1.58 2.68
N PRO A 72 12.37 -0.40 2.51
CA PRO A 72 13.09 0.25 3.61
C PRO A 72 12.17 0.52 4.80
N GLU A 73 12.73 0.40 5.99
CA GLU A 73 11.98 0.68 7.20
C GLU A 73 11.37 2.08 7.19
N GLU A 74 12.06 3.03 6.58
CA GLU A 74 11.59 4.39 6.43
C GLU A 74 10.21 4.44 5.74
N VAL A 75 10.00 3.60 4.73
CA VAL A 75 8.70 3.55 4.03
C VAL A 75 7.61 3.05 4.97
N TYR A 76 7.90 2.03 5.77
CA TYR A 76 6.94 1.52 6.75
C TYR A 76 6.63 2.58 7.81
N ASN A 77 7.63 3.34 8.25
CA ASN A 77 7.42 4.41 9.20
C ASN A 77 6.55 5.52 8.61
N ASN A 78 6.76 5.85 7.34
CA ASN A 78 5.94 6.83 6.65
C ASN A 78 4.50 6.35 6.51
N LEU A 79 4.30 5.07 6.21
CA LEU A 79 2.97 4.47 6.15
C LEU A 79 2.26 4.56 7.49
N ARG A 80 2.98 4.27 8.57
CA ARG A 80 2.43 4.35 9.91
C ARG A 80 1.96 5.77 10.22
N GLY A 81 2.75 6.77 9.85
CA GLY A 81 2.38 8.16 10.01
C GLY A 81 1.14 8.55 9.21
N VAL A 82 1.05 8.10 7.97
CA VAL A 82 -0.12 8.37 7.11
C VAL A 82 -1.39 7.75 7.71
N ILE A 83 -1.29 6.54 8.23
CA ILE A 83 -2.43 5.82 8.77
C ILE A 83 -2.90 6.41 10.10
N ILE A 84 -1.97 6.76 10.97
CA ILE A 84 -2.29 7.32 12.30
C ILE A 84 -2.76 8.76 12.21
N ASP A 85 -2.16 9.53 11.33
CA ASP A 85 -2.33 10.98 11.26
C ASP A 85 -3.48 11.39 10.34
N LYS A 86 -4.62 10.83 10.57
CA LYS A 86 -5.81 11.14 9.79
C LYS A 86 -6.61 12.29 10.35
#